data_c6e60c3c826aae5d6ad1f6b5a8e38969
#
_entry.id   c6e60c3c826aae5d6ad1f6b5a8e38969
#
_cell.length_a   1.000
_cell.length_b   1.000
_cell.length_c   1.000
_cell.angle_alpha   90.00
_cell.angle_beta   90.00
_cell.angle_gamma   90.00
#
_symmetry.space_group_name_H-M   'P 1'
#
loop_
_entity.id
_entity.type
_entity.pdbx_description
1 polymer ?
#
loop_
_entity_poly.entity_id
_entity_poly.type
_entity_poly.pdbx_seq_one_letter_code
_entity_poly.pdbx_strand_id
1 'polypeptide(L)'
;MIDLAKVGLKDFTRSAKILILTNTIYAFVLPVIDIFVASYIMRNSNDPSKVILYQLAIYVGIPITFFINGFLLNKINIKRLFSLGMILSGVSMVFMMSLDEINYTGIAIAGLIMGMSFGLYWANRDYLVLATTKDRTRNFYYGLETFLYTIIASTVPVLIGWFLMSGEVEGDLTNEGVNSA
;
A
#
# COMPACT_ATOMS: atom_id res chain seq x y z
N MET A 1 -37.93 -0.46 2.45
CA MET A 1 -36.80 -0.94 3.27
C MET A 1 -36.08 -2.01 2.43
N ILE A 2 -34.86 -1.72 1.98
CA ILE A 2 -34.10 -2.67 1.15
C ILE A 2 -33.64 -3.81 2.07
N ASP A 3 -33.97 -5.04 1.70
CA ASP A 3 -33.61 -6.24 2.45
C ASP A 3 -32.09 -6.52 2.25
N LEU A 4 -31.26 -5.85 3.05
CA LEU A 4 -29.79 -5.95 3.01
C LEU A 4 -29.29 -7.36 3.39
N ALA A 5 -30.11 -8.15 4.07
CA ALA A 5 -29.73 -9.49 4.52
C ALA A 5 -29.59 -10.53 3.38
N LYS A 6 -29.99 -10.19 2.15
CA LYS A 6 -29.94 -11.10 1.00
C LYS A 6 -28.87 -10.74 -0.04
N VAL A 7 -28.03 -9.73 0.20
CA VAL A 7 -26.97 -9.34 -0.71
C VAL A 7 -25.74 -10.18 -0.43
N GLY A 8 -25.21 -10.86 -1.46
CA GLY A 8 -24.03 -11.71 -1.35
C GLY A 8 -23.04 -11.51 -2.52
N LEU A 9 -21.93 -12.21 -2.45
CA LEU A 9 -20.89 -12.23 -3.51
C LEU A 9 -21.43 -12.60 -4.90
N LYS A 10 -22.56 -13.30 -4.96
CA LYS A 10 -23.22 -13.69 -6.21
C LYS A 10 -23.80 -12.49 -6.97
N ASP A 11 -24.16 -11.44 -6.23
CA ASP A 11 -24.77 -10.22 -6.80
C ASP A 11 -23.74 -9.25 -7.39
N PHE A 12 -22.44 -9.49 -7.17
CA PHE A 12 -21.38 -8.66 -7.72
C PHE A 12 -21.15 -8.91 -9.20
N THR A 13 -20.92 -7.84 -9.94
CA THR A 13 -20.42 -7.92 -11.31
C THR A 13 -19.04 -8.57 -11.34
N ARG A 14 -18.67 -9.15 -12.49
CA ARG A 14 -17.31 -9.70 -12.67
C ARG A 14 -16.22 -8.64 -12.38
N SER A 15 -16.45 -7.41 -12.80
CA SER A 15 -15.52 -6.29 -12.55
C SER A 15 -15.40 -5.96 -11.06
N ALA A 16 -16.49 -5.97 -10.31
CA ALA A 16 -16.47 -5.73 -8.87
C ALA A 16 -15.70 -6.84 -8.13
N LYS A 17 -15.84 -8.10 -8.53
CA LYS A 17 -15.08 -9.23 -7.95
C LYS A 17 -13.58 -9.11 -8.21
N ILE A 18 -13.20 -8.74 -9.44
CA ILE A 18 -11.79 -8.51 -9.79
C ILE A 18 -11.24 -7.33 -8.98
N LEU A 19 -12.00 -6.25 -8.84
CA LEU A 19 -11.57 -5.08 -8.09
C LEU A 19 -11.35 -5.40 -6.60
N ILE A 20 -12.26 -6.13 -5.95
CA ILE A 20 -12.06 -6.60 -4.57
C ILE A 20 -10.79 -7.45 -4.45
N LEU A 21 -10.59 -8.40 -5.35
CA LEU A 21 -9.39 -9.25 -5.32
C LEU A 21 -8.11 -8.41 -5.47
N THR A 22 -8.11 -7.47 -6.42
CA THR A 22 -6.97 -6.57 -6.64
C THR A 22 -6.69 -5.71 -5.41
N ASN A 23 -7.73 -5.12 -4.81
CA ASN A 23 -7.60 -4.31 -3.60
C ASN A 23 -7.12 -5.15 -2.40
N THR A 24 -7.57 -6.39 -2.29
CA THR A 24 -7.13 -7.33 -1.23
C THR A 24 -5.65 -7.67 -1.36
N ILE A 25 -5.17 -7.94 -2.59
CA ILE A 25 -3.75 -8.18 -2.85
C ILE A 25 -2.92 -6.92 -2.53
N TYR A 26 -3.39 -5.76 -2.94
CA TYR A 26 -2.70 -4.51 -2.67
C TYR A 26 -2.69 -4.15 -1.18
N ALA A 27 -3.78 -4.44 -0.46
CA ALA A 27 -3.84 -4.29 0.99
C ALA A 27 -2.81 -5.15 1.74
N PHE A 28 -2.42 -6.30 1.17
CA PHE A 28 -1.32 -7.10 1.71
C PHE A 28 0.04 -6.43 1.52
N VAL A 29 0.25 -5.77 0.38
CA VAL A 29 1.52 -5.13 0.03
C VAL A 29 1.78 -3.86 0.84
N LEU A 30 0.74 -3.09 1.16
CA LEU A 30 0.87 -1.78 1.83
C LEU A 30 1.60 -1.84 3.20
N PRO A 31 1.19 -2.68 4.17
CA PRO A 31 1.89 -2.78 5.45
C PRO A 31 3.34 -3.26 5.30
N VAL A 32 3.60 -4.12 4.29
CA VAL A 32 4.96 -4.59 3.99
C VAL A 32 5.83 -3.40 3.59
N ILE A 33 5.35 -2.57 2.64
CA ILE A 33 6.08 -1.38 2.20
C ILE A 33 6.34 -0.43 3.37
N ASP A 34 5.33 -0.11 4.16
CA ASP A 34 5.44 0.85 5.26
C ASP A 34 6.46 0.39 6.31
N ILE A 35 6.42 -0.88 6.70
CA ILE A 35 7.36 -1.44 7.68
C ILE A 35 8.78 -1.49 7.11
N PHE A 36 8.94 -1.97 5.88
CA PHE A 36 10.26 -2.10 5.26
C PHE A 36 10.92 -0.75 5.04
N VAL A 37 10.19 0.24 4.50
CA VAL A 37 10.77 1.56 4.21
C VAL A 37 11.15 2.28 5.51
N ALA A 38 10.29 2.27 6.52
CA ALA A 38 10.60 2.88 7.82
C ALA A 38 11.83 2.22 8.46
N SER A 39 11.87 0.89 8.50
CA SER A 39 12.99 0.13 9.04
C SER A 39 14.28 0.36 8.24
N TYR A 40 14.19 0.41 6.91
CA TYR A 40 15.33 0.68 6.03
C TYR A 40 15.93 2.06 6.29
N ILE A 41 15.10 3.11 6.38
CA ILE A 41 15.56 4.47 6.70
C ILE A 41 16.24 4.48 8.07
N MET A 42 15.63 3.88 9.10
CA MET A 42 16.19 3.86 10.46
C MET A 42 17.51 3.11 10.51
N ARG A 43 17.63 1.94 9.93
CA ARG A 43 18.88 1.13 9.94
C ARG A 43 20.04 1.82 9.24
N ASN A 44 19.79 2.53 8.15
CA ASN A 44 20.84 3.15 7.34
C ASN A 44 21.16 4.60 7.73
N SER A 45 20.29 5.29 8.48
CA SER A 45 20.53 6.68 8.83
C SER A 45 20.56 6.95 10.32
N ASN A 46 19.99 6.06 11.14
CA ASN A 46 19.79 6.24 12.59
C ASN A 46 19.18 7.61 12.95
N ASP A 47 18.34 8.16 12.06
CA ASP A 47 17.77 9.50 12.17
C ASP A 47 16.24 9.44 12.00
N PRO A 48 15.46 9.53 13.09
CA PRO A 48 14.00 9.53 13.03
C PRO A 48 13.41 10.67 12.20
N SER A 49 14.11 11.80 12.07
CA SER A 49 13.64 12.95 11.30
C SER A 49 13.48 12.61 9.82
N LYS A 50 14.27 11.69 9.32
CA LYS A 50 14.19 11.20 7.94
C LYS A 50 12.95 10.35 7.69
N VAL A 51 12.52 9.55 8.66
CA VAL A 51 11.26 8.80 8.58
C VAL A 51 10.08 9.78 8.58
N ILE A 52 10.11 10.79 9.45
CA ILE A 52 9.08 11.83 9.51
C ILE A 52 9.01 12.59 8.19
N LEU A 53 10.15 12.96 7.61
CA LEU A 53 10.20 13.63 6.30
C LEU A 53 9.60 12.78 5.19
N TYR A 54 9.90 11.48 5.17
CA TYR A 54 9.31 10.54 4.21
C TYR A 54 7.79 10.52 4.31
N GLN A 55 7.25 10.39 5.53
CA GLN A 55 5.81 10.41 5.76
C GLN A 55 5.18 11.76 5.39
N LEU A 56 5.82 12.86 5.74
CA LEU A 56 5.36 14.20 5.34
C LEU A 56 5.27 14.34 3.82
N ALA A 57 6.31 13.88 3.10
CA ALA A 57 6.34 13.90 1.65
C ALA A 57 5.20 13.07 1.02
N ILE A 58 4.88 11.90 1.60
CA ILE A 58 3.72 11.09 1.19
C ILE A 58 2.43 11.91 1.35
N TYR A 59 2.20 12.49 2.53
CA TYR A 59 0.98 13.24 2.80
C TYR A 59 0.84 14.51 1.97
N VAL A 60 1.93 15.10 1.50
CA VAL A 60 1.93 16.21 0.54
C VAL A 60 1.64 15.69 -0.88
N GLY A 61 2.20 14.56 -1.27
CA GLY A 61 2.02 13.97 -2.60
C GLY A 61 0.58 13.52 -2.89
N ILE A 62 -0.14 13.02 -1.88
CA ILE A 62 -1.52 12.55 -2.02
C ILE A 62 -2.46 13.64 -2.56
N PRO A 63 -2.66 14.80 -1.90
CA PRO A 63 -3.61 15.80 -2.36
C PRO A 63 -3.21 16.43 -3.70
N ILE A 64 -1.91 16.62 -3.95
CA ILE A 64 -1.40 17.09 -5.25
C ILE A 64 -1.85 16.14 -6.35
N THR A 65 -1.74 14.85 -6.12
CA THR A 65 -2.10 13.85 -7.12
C THR A 65 -3.61 13.72 -7.30
N PHE A 66 -4.40 13.85 -6.24
CA PHE A 66 -5.86 13.94 -6.35
C PHE A 66 -6.28 15.08 -7.29
N PHE A 67 -5.67 16.24 -7.14
CA PHE A 67 -5.93 17.38 -8.02
C PHE A 67 -5.53 17.10 -9.47
N ILE A 68 -4.32 16.57 -9.69
CA ILE A 68 -3.81 16.22 -11.03
C ILE A 68 -4.66 15.10 -11.66
N ASN A 69 -5.11 14.11 -10.87
CA ASN A 69 -5.91 12.99 -11.35
C ASN A 69 -7.22 13.45 -12.04
N GLY A 70 -7.82 14.54 -11.56
CA GLY A 70 -8.99 15.12 -12.20
C GLY A 70 -8.74 15.52 -13.66
N PHE A 71 -7.56 16.06 -13.97
CA PHE A 71 -7.16 16.40 -15.34
C PHE A 71 -6.75 15.16 -16.15
N LEU A 72 -6.09 14.19 -15.52
CA LEU A 72 -5.65 12.96 -16.18
C LEU A 72 -6.81 12.09 -16.62
N LEU A 73 -7.91 12.05 -15.89
CA LEU A 73 -9.12 11.31 -16.23
C LEU A 73 -9.77 11.77 -17.56
N ASN A 74 -9.52 13.01 -17.98
CA ASN A 74 -9.98 13.50 -19.28
C ASN A 74 -9.21 12.89 -20.47
N LYS A 75 -8.00 12.37 -20.24
CA LYS A 75 -7.10 11.89 -21.29
C LYS A 75 -6.77 10.39 -21.18
N ILE A 76 -6.80 9.84 -19.99
CA ILE A 76 -6.34 8.50 -19.68
C ILE A 76 -7.47 7.69 -19.05
N ASN A 77 -7.60 6.43 -19.49
CA ASN A 77 -8.61 5.53 -18.93
C ASN A 77 -8.32 5.26 -17.44
N ILE A 78 -9.37 5.35 -16.63
CA ILE A 78 -9.33 5.17 -15.18
C ILE A 78 -8.64 3.86 -14.73
N LYS A 79 -8.85 2.75 -15.45
CA LYS A 79 -8.19 1.48 -15.13
C LYS A 79 -6.67 1.56 -15.29
N ARG A 80 -6.19 2.34 -16.27
CA ARG A 80 -4.77 2.58 -16.47
C ARG A 80 -4.19 3.45 -15.36
N LEU A 81 -4.92 4.49 -14.94
CA LEU A 81 -4.50 5.35 -13.82
C LEU A 81 -4.47 4.57 -12.51
N PHE A 82 -5.47 3.72 -12.25
CA PHE A 82 -5.49 2.82 -11.11
C PHE A 82 -4.27 1.87 -11.09
N SER A 83 -4.00 1.20 -12.21
CA SER A 83 -2.83 0.32 -12.33
C SER A 83 -1.51 1.08 -12.22
N LEU A 84 -1.43 2.30 -12.77
CA LEU A 84 -0.25 3.16 -12.65
C LEU A 84 0.03 3.52 -11.19
N GLY A 85 -1.01 3.81 -10.40
CA GLY A 85 -0.88 4.03 -8.96
C GLY A 85 -0.22 2.83 -8.28
N MET A 86 -0.67 1.61 -8.55
CA MET A 86 -0.10 0.40 -7.95
C MET A 86 1.36 0.15 -8.38
N ILE A 87 1.69 0.37 -9.65
CA ILE A 87 3.07 0.21 -10.16
C ILE A 87 3.99 1.26 -9.54
N LEU A 88 3.51 2.50 -9.41
CA LEU A 88 4.31 3.61 -8.91
C LEU A 88 4.73 3.41 -7.44
N SER A 89 3.97 2.67 -6.63
CA SER A 89 4.39 2.30 -5.27
C SER A 89 5.63 1.41 -5.28
N GLY A 90 5.67 0.42 -6.19
CA GLY A 90 6.85 -0.41 -6.38
C GLY A 90 8.06 0.39 -6.89
N VAL A 91 7.83 1.32 -7.83
CA VAL A 91 8.90 2.21 -8.34
C VAL A 91 9.46 3.07 -7.22
N SER A 92 8.61 3.65 -6.36
CA SER A 92 9.06 4.43 -5.20
C SER A 92 9.95 3.61 -4.25
N MET A 93 9.56 2.36 -3.99
CA MET A 93 10.32 1.45 -3.14
C MET A 93 11.69 1.12 -3.75
N VAL A 94 11.73 0.77 -5.04
CA VAL A 94 12.99 0.51 -5.75
C VAL A 94 13.87 1.75 -5.75
N PHE A 95 13.31 2.93 -6.02
CA PHE A 95 14.04 4.18 -5.96
C PHE A 95 14.64 4.43 -4.57
N MET A 96 13.87 4.25 -3.49
CA MET A 96 14.37 4.38 -2.13
C MET A 96 15.55 3.44 -1.87
N MET A 97 15.46 2.18 -2.29
CA MET A 97 16.51 1.18 -2.10
C MET A 97 17.75 1.42 -2.98
N SER A 98 17.63 2.17 -4.07
CA SER A 98 18.72 2.53 -4.96
C SER A 98 19.53 3.76 -4.53
N LEU A 99 19.15 4.41 -3.42
CA LEU A 99 19.89 5.53 -2.87
C LEU A 99 21.18 5.01 -2.20
N ASP A 100 22.33 5.38 -2.72
CA ASP A 100 23.65 5.03 -2.13
C ASP A 100 23.81 5.66 -0.74
N GLU A 101 23.31 6.89 -0.57
CA GLU A 101 23.22 7.59 0.72
C GLU A 101 21.79 8.03 0.99
N ILE A 102 21.33 7.78 2.21
CA ILE A 102 20.00 8.20 2.66
C ILE A 102 20.04 9.68 3.04
N ASN A 103 20.00 10.54 2.03
CA ASN A 103 19.94 11.99 2.19
C ASN A 103 18.49 12.50 2.20
N TYR A 104 18.28 13.70 2.76
CA TYR A 104 16.96 14.30 2.90
C TYR A 104 16.24 14.50 1.55
N THR A 105 16.97 14.87 0.50
CA THR A 105 16.38 15.10 -0.83
C THR A 105 15.87 13.82 -1.46
N GLY A 106 16.68 12.74 -1.43
CA GLY A 106 16.29 11.43 -1.96
C GLY A 106 15.05 10.87 -1.24
N ILE A 107 15.02 10.97 0.10
CA ILE A 107 13.89 10.56 0.92
C ILE A 107 12.62 11.36 0.56
N ALA A 108 12.73 12.68 0.42
CA ALA A 108 11.61 13.53 0.06
C ALA A 108 11.06 13.17 -1.33
N ILE A 109 11.92 12.92 -2.31
CA ILE A 109 11.52 12.49 -3.66
C ILE A 109 10.82 11.13 -3.60
N ALA A 110 11.41 10.14 -2.91
CA ALA A 110 10.79 8.83 -2.75
C ALA A 110 9.41 8.92 -2.07
N GLY A 111 9.30 9.70 -1.00
CA GLY A 111 8.03 9.95 -0.32
C GLY A 111 6.99 10.63 -1.22
N LEU A 112 7.39 11.61 -2.03
CA LEU A 112 6.50 12.25 -3.00
C LEU A 112 6.01 11.25 -4.06
N ILE A 113 6.91 10.42 -4.62
CA ILE A 113 6.52 9.37 -5.59
C ILE A 113 5.53 8.38 -4.95
N MET A 114 5.76 7.97 -3.70
CA MET A 114 4.84 7.11 -2.96
C MET A 114 3.49 7.81 -2.71
N GLY A 115 3.49 9.08 -2.32
CA GLY A 115 2.29 9.88 -2.17
C GLY A 115 1.49 10.03 -3.47
N MET A 116 2.19 10.21 -4.59
CA MET A 116 1.57 10.21 -5.92
C MET A 116 0.94 8.86 -6.27
N SER A 117 1.60 7.76 -5.91
CA SER A 117 1.07 6.41 -6.04
C SER A 117 -0.24 6.25 -5.27
N PHE A 118 -0.25 6.62 -4.00
CA PHE A 118 -1.45 6.53 -3.15
C PHE A 118 -2.58 7.42 -3.65
N GLY A 119 -2.27 8.65 -4.09
CA GLY A 119 -3.25 9.55 -4.66
C GLY A 119 -3.92 8.98 -5.92
N LEU A 120 -3.14 8.41 -6.84
CA LEU A 120 -3.69 7.74 -8.03
C LEU A 120 -4.51 6.50 -7.66
N TYR A 121 -4.01 5.67 -6.74
CA TYR A 121 -4.70 4.46 -6.32
C TYR A 121 -6.05 4.78 -5.68
N TRP A 122 -6.08 5.60 -4.62
CA TRP A 122 -7.31 5.87 -3.86
C TRP A 122 -8.37 6.58 -4.69
N ALA A 123 -7.98 7.65 -5.44
CA ALA A 123 -8.93 8.39 -6.28
C ALA A 123 -9.60 7.51 -7.34
N ASN A 124 -8.81 6.69 -8.03
CA ASN A 124 -9.35 5.84 -9.11
C ASN A 124 -10.03 4.58 -8.59
N ARG A 125 -9.60 4.03 -7.45
CA ARG A 125 -10.27 2.91 -6.78
C ARG A 125 -11.70 3.26 -6.44
N ASP A 126 -11.94 4.38 -5.76
CA ASP A 126 -13.28 4.78 -5.33
C ASP A 126 -14.21 5.02 -6.53
N TYR A 127 -13.72 5.64 -7.58
CA TYR A 127 -14.48 5.77 -8.81
C TYR A 127 -14.81 4.42 -9.46
N LEU A 128 -13.86 3.48 -9.50
CA LEU A 128 -14.09 2.14 -10.03
C LEU A 128 -15.13 1.38 -9.20
N VAL A 129 -15.14 1.53 -7.88
CA VAL A 129 -16.18 0.95 -7.03
C VAL A 129 -17.54 1.51 -7.41
N LEU A 130 -17.68 2.83 -7.55
CA LEU A 130 -18.93 3.45 -7.98
C LEU A 130 -19.39 2.96 -9.35
N ALA A 131 -18.48 2.82 -10.29
CA ALA A 131 -18.77 2.41 -11.67
C ALA A 131 -19.11 0.91 -11.80
N THR A 132 -18.62 0.06 -10.89
CA THR A 132 -18.76 -1.41 -10.98
C THR A 132 -19.80 -2.00 -10.04
N THR A 133 -20.25 -1.24 -9.04
CA THR A 133 -21.26 -1.64 -8.06
C THR A 133 -22.59 -0.91 -8.29
N LYS A 134 -23.69 -1.55 -7.94
CA LYS A 134 -25.02 -0.93 -7.87
C LYS A 134 -25.26 -0.39 -6.47
N ASP A 135 -26.14 0.60 -6.31
CA ASP A 135 -26.44 1.19 -5.00
C ASP A 135 -26.81 0.14 -3.94
N ARG A 136 -27.57 -0.88 -4.33
CA ARG A 136 -27.94 -1.99 -3.46
C ARG A 136 -26.74 -2.81 -2.97
N THR A 137 -25.71 -3.01 -3.79
CA THR A 137 -24.56 -3.87 -3.50
C THR A 137 -23.36 -3.11 -2.97
N ARG A 138 -23.34 -1.78 -3.09
CA ARG A 138 -22.19 -0.93 -2.76
C ARG A 138 -21.83 -0.99 -1.27
N ASN A 139 -22.81 -0.91 -0.39
CA ASN A 139 -22.57 -1.00 1.05
C ASN A 139 -21.97 -2.35 1.45
N PHE A 140 -22.46 -3.43 0.85
CA PHE A 140 -21.90 -4.77 1.07
C PHE A 140 -20.46 -4.88 0.52
N TYR A 141 -20.20 -4.24 -0.64
CA TYR A 141 -18.85 -4.16 -1.22
C TYR A 141 -17.87 -3.50 -0.26
N TYR A 142 -18.17 -2.29 0.22
CA TYR A 142 -17.31 -1.58 1.16
C TYR A 142 -17.15 -2.32 2.49
N GLY A 143 -18.21 -2.93 3.00
CA GLY A 143 -18.15 -3.73 4.22
C GLY A 143 -17.20 -4.93 4.08
N LEU A 144 -17.31 -5.67 2.97
CA LEU A 144 -16.43 -6.81 2.69
C LEU A 144 -14.97 -6.36 2.46
N GLU A 145 -14.76 -5.29 1.71
CA GLU A 145 -13.44 -4.74 1.46
C GLU A 145 -12.76 -4.27 2.76
N THR A 146 -13.48 -3.52 3.59
CA THR A 146 -12.97 -3.07 4.90
C THR A 146 -12.65 -4.25 5.80
N PHE A 147 -13.52 -5.28 5.83
CA PHE A 147 -13.28 -6.51 6.60
C PHE A 147 -11.99 -7.20 6.18
N LEU A 148 -11.81 -7.43 4.86
CA LEU A 148 -10.59 -8.04 4.33
C LEU A 148 -9.35 -7.18 4.60
N TYR A 149 -9.45 -5.88 4.38
CA TYR A 149 -8.36 -4.94 4.65
C TYR A 149 -7.95 -4.97 6.13
N THR A 150 -8.91 -4.94 7.05
CA THR A 150 -8.63 -4.94 8.50
C THR A 150 -7.94 -6.21 8.94
N ILE A 151 -8.38 -7.39 8.46
CA ILE A 151 -7.72 -8.65 8.77
C ILE A 151 -6.27 -8.61 8.27
N ILE A 152 -6.05 -8.20 7.04
CA ILE A 152 -4.72 -8.15 6.43
C ILE A 152 -3.83 -7.15 7.16
N ALA A 153 -4.32 -5.93 7.38
CA ALA A 153 -3.57 -4.88 8.06
C ALA A 153 -3.19 -5.23 9.50
N SER A 154 -3.98 -6.07 10.17
CA SER A 154 -3.67 -6.56 11.52
C SER A 154 -2.73 -7.76 11.51
N THR A 155 -2.87 -8.66 10.53
CA THR A 155 -2.15 -9.95 10.52
C THR A 155 -0.76 -9.81 9.89
N VAL A 156 -0.61 -9.04 8.81
CA VAL A 156 0.64 -8.93 8.05
C VAL A 156 1.79 -8.37 8.89
N PRO A 157 1.64 -7.28 9.68
CA PRO A 157 2.71 -6.79 10.54
C PRO A 157 3.20 -7.82 11.56
N VAL A 158 2.26 -8.59 12.14
CA VAL A 158 2.59 -9.65 13.11
C VAL A 158 3.39 -10.76 12.44
N LEU A 159 2.98 -11.21 11.26
CA LEU A 159 3.71 -12.23 10.50
C LEU A 159 5.11 -11.78 10.10
N ILE A 160 5.24 -10.52 9.64
CA ILE A 160 6.55 -9.95 9.28
C ILE A 160 7.44 -9.86 10.53
N GLY A 161 6.91 -9.34 11.65
CA GLY A 161 7.65 -9.24 12.90
C GLY A 161 8.14 -10.61 13.39
N TRP A 162 7.26 -11.62 13.36
CA TRP A 162 7.63 -12.99 13.73
C TRP A 162 8.72 -13.57 12.81
N PHE A 163 8.59 -13.36 11.49
CA PHE A 163 9.57 -13.84 10.51
C PHE A 163 10.95 -13.20 10.71
N LEU A 164 11.00 -11.88 10.97
CA LEU A 164 12.25 -11.17 11.21
C LEU A 164 12.93 -11.65 12.51
N MET A 165 12.17 -11.83 13.59
CA MET A 165 12.70 -12.34 14.87
C MET A 165 13.22 -13.78 14.75
N SER A 166 12.53 -14.64 13.99
CA SER A 166 12.96 -16.03 13.77
C SER A 166 14.28 -16.10 13.01
N GLY A 167 14.50 -15.21 12.04
CA GLY A 167 15.76 -15.15 11.29
C GLY A 167 16.95 -14.63 12.12
N GLU A 168 16.73 -13.74 13.08
CA GLU A 168 17.78 -13.26 14.00
C GLU A 168 18.21 -14.36 14.98
N VAL A 169 17.28 -15.14 15.50
CA VAL A 169 17.59 -16.26 16.42
C VAL A 169 18.41 -17.34 15.72
N GLU A 170 18.13 -17.64 14.46
CA GLU A 170 18.88 -18.64 13.69
C GLU A 170 20.30 -18.15 13.32
N GLY A 171 20.45 -16.85 13.05
CA GLY A 171 21.75 -16.20 12.81
C GLY A 171 22.66 -16.16 14.05
N ASP A 172 22.10 -15.99 15.22
CA ASP A 172 22.84 -15.94 16.49
C ASP A 172 23.35 -17.35 16.89
N LEU A 173 22.52 -18.38 16.72
CA LEU A 173 22.89 -19.77 16.99
C LEU A 173 24.01 -20.28 16.05
N THR A 174 24.05 -19.80 14.81
CA THR A 174 25.13 -20.17 13.86
C THR A 174 26.44 -19.46 14.20
N ASN A 175 26.41 -18.26 14.74
CA ASN A 175 27.61 -17.51 15.15
C ASN A 175 28.21 -18.04 16.46
N GLU A 176 27.39 -18.51 17.41
CA GLU A 176 27.88 -19.16 18.62
C GLU A 176 28.53 -20.53 18.35
N GLY A 177 27.98 -21.28 17.37
CA GLY A 177 28.57 -22.56 16.96
C GLY A 177 29.91 -22.46 16.25
N VAL A 178 30.22 -21.35 15.61
CA VAL A 178 31.52 -21.10 14.92
C VAL A 178 32.59 -20.64 15.91
N ASN A 179 32.23 -19.96 17.01
CA ASN A 179 33.20 -19.47 18.00
C ASN A 179 33.55 -20.52 19.08
N SER A 180 32.93 -21.68 19.08
CA SER A 180 33.14 -22.78 20.02
C SER A 180 33.91 -23.98 19.42
N ALA A 181 34.42 -23.88 18.22
CA ALA A 181 35.26 -24.86 17.51
C ALA A 181 36.65 -24.30 17.24
#